data_f8a3077e7dd77a5d4144544401295765
#
_entry.id   f8a3077e7dd77a5d4144544401295765
#
_cell.length_a   1.000
_cell.length_b   1.000
_cell.length_c   1.000
_cell.angle_alpha   90.00
_cell.angle_beta   90.00
_cell.angle_gamma   90.00
#
_symmetry.space_group_name_H-M   'P 1'
#
loop_
_entity.id
_entity.type
_entity.pdbx_description
1 polymer ?
#
loop_
_entity_poly.entity_id
_entity_poly.type
_entity_poly.pdbx_seq_one_letter_code
_entity_poly.pdbx_strand_id
1 'polypeptide(L)'
;MIASADSPVRDEIAAAPTGTQTLARGIAVVNAVARGRTRLRDIAEATGVGRSTVHRLLQLLLDTGYLRRLDDGAYALGPALIELGYQALQENPVTGVAAPVLRTLAERVHDTVHLAIEDRGQVLYLDKIPGTRGAVMRSQIGHRMPLTRTGIGKALLLDSPARWSERFLAERPVTAGRGLEHDVLTADAFVQVMRVSASRGVAFDLEENEPGILCVAAPVRDTSGSIVAAISVAATRPYMPPERLETLAPIVHDAAARISAGLGRQPG
;
A
#
# COMPACT_ATOMS: atom_id res chain seq x y z
N MET A 1 16.92 -2.87 -7.82
CA MET A 1 17.37 -3.67 -6.65
C MET A 1 16.58 -3.13 -5.47
N ILE A 2 15.46 -3.80 -5.12
CA ILE A 2 14.54 -3.38 -4.06
C ILE A 2 15.30 -3.61 -2.75
N ALA A 3 15.64 -2.54 -2.03
CA ALA A 3 16.08 -2.66 -0.66
C ALA A 3 14.89 -3.17 0.16
N SER A 4 14.91 -4.46 0.46
CA SER A 4 14.08 -5.13 1.45
C SER A 4 14.24 -4.38 2.77
N ALA A 5 13.15 -3.77 3.26
CA ALA A 5 13.00 -3.67 4.68
C ALA A 5 12.87 -5.12 5.17
N ASP A 6 13.95 -5.69 5.65
CA ASP A 6 13.98 -6.93 6.42
C ASP A 6 13.28 -6.67 7.76
N SER A 7 11.95 -6.61 7.73
CA SER A 7 11.16 -6.97 8.91
C SER A 7 11.27 -8.49 8.96
N PRO A 8 11.93 -9.04 9.95
CA PRO A 8 12.34 -10.42 9.85
C PRO A 8 11.10 -11.30 9.92
N VAL A 9 10.93 -12.12 8.88
CA VAL A 9 9.98 -13.26 8.85
C VAL A 9 10.09 -14.11 10.13
N ARG A 10 11.22 -14.03 10.80
CA ARG A 10 11.49 -14.65 12.11
C ARG A 10 10.68 -14.06 13.25
N ASP A 11 10.46 -12.74 13.27
CA ASP A 11 9.70 -12.08 14.35
C ASP A 11 8.21 -12.42 14.24
N GLU A 12 7.69 -12.62 13.02
CA GLU A 12 6.33 -13.08 12.79
C GLU A 12 6.09 -14.47 13.41
N ILE A 13 7.10 -15.37 13.34
CA ILE A 13 7.03 -16.72 13.95
C ILE A 13 7.17 -16.62 15.47
N ALA A 14 8.05 -15.77 15.97
CA ALA A 14 8.30 -15.60 17.41
C ALA A 14 7.08 -15.00 18.14
N ALA A 15 6.33 -14.13 17.47
CA ALA A 15 5.12 -13.52 18.01
C ALA A 15 3.87 -14.42 17.93
N ALA A 16 3.96 -15.60 17.34
CA ALA A 16 2.82 -16.49 17.15
C ALA A 16 2.34 -17.10 18.50
N PRO A 17 1.03 -17.11 18.76
CA PRO A 17 0.46 -17.71 19.95
C PRO A 17 0.83 -19.19 20.11
N THR A 18 0.85 -19.66 21.35
CA THR A 18 1.13 -21.09 21.65
C THR A 18 0.16 -21.99 20.88
N GLY A 19 0.67 -23.04 20.23
CA GLY A 19 -0.10 -23.99 19.42
C GLY A 19 -0.27 -23.59 17.94
N THR A 20 0.03 -22.35 17.54
CA THR A 20 -0.10 -21.89 16.15
C THR A 20 1.23 -21.84 15.37
N GLN A 21 2.32 -22.27 15.98
CA GLN A 21 3.67 -22.15 15.41
C GLN A 21 3.84 -22.85 14.05
N THR A 22 3.18 -23.99 13.82
CA THR A 22 3.26 -24.68 12.53
C THR A 22 2.62 -23.86 11.42
N LEU A 23 1.44 -23.25 11.68
CA LEU A 23 0.78 -22.36 10.75
C LEU A 23 1.62 -21.10 10.49
N ALA A 24 2.14 -20.48 11.54
CA ALA A 24 3.01 -19.30 11.43
C ALA A 24 4.25 -19.59 10.55
N ARG A 25 4.88 -20.76 10.73
CA ARG A 25 6.00 -21.21 9.88
C ARG A 25 5.59 -21.40 8.42
N GLY A 26 4.40 -21.96 8.17
CA GLY A 26 3.87 -22.12 6.81
C GLY A 26 3.65 -20.77 6.12
N ILE A 27 3.02 -19.82 6.81
CA ILE A 27 2.83 -18.44 6.32
C ILE A 27 4.19 -17.77 6.08
N ALA A 28 5.14 -17.92 6.99
CA ALA A 28 6.48 -17.36 6.86
C ALA A 28 7.23 -17.91 5.62
N VAL A 29 7.05 -19.17 5.28
CA VAL A 29 7.60 -19.78 4.05
C VAL A 29 7.00 -19.12 2.80
N VAL A 30 5.67 -18.93 2.74
CA VAL A 30 5.01 -18.22 1.62
C VAL A 30 5.52 -16.78 1.51
N ASN A 31 5.61 -16.07 2.64
CA ASN A 31 6.13 -14.69 2.68
C ASN A 31 7.60 -14.61 2.23
N ALA A 32 8.44 -15.59 2.59
CA ALA A 32 9.83 -15.65 2.14
C ALA A 32 9.92 -15.79 0.61
N VAL A 33 9.10 -16.67 0.00
CA VAL A 33 9.02 -16.82 -1.45
C VAL A 33 8.54 -15.54 -2.12
N ALA A 34 7.51 -14.89 -1.59
CA ALA A 34 6.99 -13.61 -2.09
C ALA A 34 8.06 -12.50 -2.08
N ARG A 35 9.00 -12.54 -1.12
CA ARG A 35 10.15 -11.62 -1.01
C ARG A 35 11.37 -12.06 -1.85
N GLY A 36 11.21 -13.02 -2.75
CA GLY A 36 12.26 -13.47 -3.68
C GLY A 36 13.23 -14.52 -3.11
N ARG A 37 12.95 -15.13 -1.97
CA ARG A 37 13.71 -16.28 -1.46
C ARG A 37 13.17 -17.55 -2.12
N THR A 38 13.73 -17.94 -3.24
CA THR A 38 13.15 -18.96 -4.13
C THR A 38 13.80 -20.34 -4.02
N ARG A 39 14.82 -20.50 -3.17
CA ARG A 39 15.51 -21.79 -2.94
C ARG A 39 15.32 -22.25 -1.51
N LEU A 40 15.22 -23.56 -1.30
CA LEU A 40 15.03 -24.16 0.02
C LEU A 40 16.03 -23.64 1.07
N ARG A 41 17.29 -23.47 0.69
CA ARG A 41 18.33 -22.94 1.58
C ARG A 41 18.01 -21.53 2.03
N ASP A 42 17.68 -20.65 1.08
CA ASP A 42 17.45 -19.23 1.34
C ASP A 42 16.15 -19.02 2.14
N ILE A 43 15.12 -19.86 1.88
CA ILE A 43 13.88 -19.87 2.64
C ILE A 43 14.15 -20.30 4.11
N ALA A 44 14.92 -21.36 4.31
CA ALA A 44 15.27 -21.84 5.64
C ALA A 44 16.07 -20.80 6.43
N GLU A 45 17.01 -20.14 5.77
CA GLU A 45 17.80 -19.06 6.35
C GLU A 45 16.92 -17.85 6.72
N ALA A 46 16.06 -17.39 5.81
CA ALA A 46 15.18 -16.25 6.03
C ALA A 46 14.16 -16.48 7.16
N THR A 47 13.60 -17.70 7.23
CA THR A 47 12.60 -18.04 8.25
C THR A 47 13.18 -18.48 9.59
N GLY A 48 14.46 -18.88 9.63
CA GLY A 48 15.08 -19.51 10.80
C GLY A 48 14.55 -20.92 11.12
N VAL A 49 13.80 -21.52 10.21
CA VAL A 49 13.20 -22.86 10.34
C VAL A 49 14.16 -23.91 9.78
N GLY A 50 14.31 -25.03 10.48
CA GLY A 50 15.19 -26.13 10.04
C GLY A 50 14.80 -26.67 8.66
N ARG A 51 15.80 -27.00 7.82
CA ARG A 51 15.62 -27.43 6.41
C ARG A 51 14.62 -28.55 6.22
N SER A 52 14.62 -29.55 7.10
CA SER A 52 13.67 -30.68 7.02
C SER A 52 12.22 -30.24 7.23
N THR A 53 11.99 -29.30 8.14
CA THR A 53 10.66 -28.73 8.37
C THR A 53 10.23 -27.86 7.20
N VAL A 54 11.13 -26.98 6.69
CA VAL A 54 10.85 -26.18 5.49
C VAL A 54 10.50 -27.08 4.30
N HIS A 55 11.25 -28.17 4.10
CA HIS A 55 10.96 -29.10 3.01
C HIS A 55 9.54 -29.69 3.10
N ARG A 56 9.10 -30.12 4.29
CA ARG A 56 7.73 -30.64 4.51
C ARG A 56 6.67 -29.57 4.29
N LEU A 57 6.92 -28.32 4.74
CA LEU A 57 6.00 -27.21 4.51
C LEU A 57 5.91 -26.86 3.02
N LEU A 58 7.05 -26.82 2.31
CA LEU A 58 7.08 -26.59 0.87
C LEU A 58 6.28 -27.66 0.11
N GLN A 59 6.41 -28.94 0.50
CA GLN A 59 5.65 -29.99 -0.15
C GLN A 59 4.14 -29.77 0.01
N LEU A 60 3.66 -29.52 1.24
CA LEU A 60 2.24 -29.22 1.47
C LEU A 60 1.76 -28.00 0.68
N LEU A 61 2.57 -26.93 0.65
CA LEU A 61 2.22 -25.70 -0.08
C LEU A 61 2.20 -25.90 -1.60
N LEU A 62 3.01 -26.82 -2.15
CA LEU A 62 2.95 -27.25 -3.54
C LEU A 62 1.67 -28.06 -3.81
N ASP A 63 1.38 -29.05 -2.97
CA ASP A 63 0.22 -29.94 -3.11
C ASP A 63 -1.11 -29.18 -3.02
N THR A 64 -1.13 -28.09 -2.23
CA THR A 64 -2.30 -27.21 -2.05
C THR A 64 -2.33 -26.03 -3.01
N GLY A 65 -1.37 -25.88 -3.92
CA GLY A 65 -1.33 -24.81 -4.91
C GLY A 65 -0.95 -23.42 -4.40
N TYR A 66 -0.56 -23.27 -3.13
CA TYR A 66 -0.06 -22.00 -2.59
C TYR A 66 1.31 -21.63 -3.15
N LEU A 67 2.13 -22.65 -3.44
CA LEU A 67 3.39 -22.50 -4.16
C LEU A 67 3.37 -23.36 -5.43
N ARG A 68 4.25 -23.03 -6.36
CA ARG A 68 4.55 -23.85 -7.54
C ARG A 68 6.05 -23.98 -7.71
N ARG A 69 6.49 -25.03 -8.39
CA ARG A 69 7.89 -25.22 -8.74
C ARG A 69 8.13 -24.77 -10.17
N LEU A 70 9.20 -24.03 -10.39
CA LEU A 70 9.66 -23.61 -11.71
C LEU A 70 10.61 -24.68 -12.31
N ASP A 71 10.86 -24.62 -13.61
CA ASP A 71 11.70 -25.60 -14.34
C ASP A 71 13.14 -25.66 -13.81
N ASP A 72 13.66 -24.54 -13.32
CA ASP A 72 14.98 -24.44 -12.68
C ASP A 72 14.99 -24.95 -11.22
N GLY A 73 13.85 -25.46 -10.74
CA GLY A 73 13.66 -25.96 -9.39
C GLY A 73 13.44 -24.89 -8.33
N ALA A 74 13.29 -23.62 -8.71
CA ALA A 74 12.92 -22.54 -7.80
C ALA A 74 11.44 -22.63 -7.38
N TYR A 75 11.12 -22.09 -6.21
CA TYR A 75 9.74 -21.94 -5.74
C TYR A 75 9.20 -20.55 -6.12
N ALA A 76 7.95 -20.52 -6.54
CA ALA A 76 7.21 -19.29 -6.83
C ALA A 76 5.82 -19.37 -6.20
N LEU A 77 5.15 -18.22 -6.08
CA LEU A 77 3.76 -18.17 -5.63
C LEU A 77 2.86 -18.94 -6.59
N GLY A 78 1.92 -19.70 -6.04
CA GLY A 78 1.03 -20.58 -6.78
C GLY A 78 -0.35 -19.97 -7.05
N PRO A 79 -1.18 -20.66 -7.89
CA PRO A 79 -2.48 -20.14 -8.34
C PRO A 79 -3.50 -19.96 -7.22
N ALA A 80 -3.46 -20.76 -6.14
CA ALA A 80 -4.36 -20.62 -5.01
C ALA A 80 -4.33 -19.21 -4.39
N LEU A 81 -3.16 -18.54 -4.41
CA LEU A 81 -3.03 -17.18 -3.92
C LEU A 81 -3.69 -16.14 -4.85
N ILE A 82 -3.76 -16.42 -6.16
CA ILE A 82 -4.48 -15.57 -7.11
C ILE A 82 -5.99 -15.65 -6.85
N GLU A 83 -6.51 -16.87 -6.67
CA GLU A 83 -7.92 -17.13 -6.39
C GLU A 83 -8.36 -16.44 -5.08
N LEU A 84 -7.63 -16.67 -3.99
CA LEU A 84 -7.93 -16.08 -2.69
C LEU A 84 -7.77 -14.55 -2.69
N GLY A 85 -6.74 -14.04 -3.34
CA GLY A 85 -6.51 -12.60 -3.47
C GLY A 85 -7.62 -11.92 -4.27
N TYR A 86 -8.09 -12.54 -5.34
CA TYR A 86 -9.22 -12.04 -6.13
C TYR A 86 -10.52 -12.05 -5.32
N GLN A 87 -10.83 -13.13 -4.60
CA GLN A 87 -11.99 -13.21 -3.71
C GLN A 87 -11.95 -12.11 -2.63
N ALA A 88 -10.82 -11.94 -1.96
CA ALA A 88 -10.64 -10.91 -0.95
C ALA A 88 -10.85 -9.48 -1.50
N LEU A 89 -10.42 -9.22 -2.74
CA LEU A 89 -10.69 -7.95 -3.42
C LEU A 89 -12.18 -7.77 -3.74
N GLN A 90 -12.88 -8.84 -4.18
CA GLN A 90 -14.31 -8.77 -4.48
C GLN A 90 -15.18 -8.60 -3.24
N GLU A 91 -14.77 -9.17 -2.10
CA GLU A 91 -15.45 -9.01 -0.81
C GLU A 91 -15.30 -7.60 -0.23
N ASN A 92 -14.37 -6.79 -0.73
CA ASN A 92 -14.23 -5.40 -0.30
C ASN A 92 -15.17 -4.49 -1.12
N PRO A 93 -16.24 -3.93 -0.51
CA PRO A 93 -17.26 -3.17 -1.23
C PRO A 93 -16.70 -1.97 -2.00
N VAL A 94 -15.61 -1.37 -1.52
CA VAL A 94 -15.04 -0.17 -2.12
C VAL A 94 -14.43 -0.45 -3.50
N THR A 95 -13.90 -1.66 -3.75
CA THR A 95 -13.24 -1.98 -5.02
C THR A 95 -14.23 -1.97 -6.18
N GLY A 96 -15.38 -2.62 -6.03
CA GLY A 96 -16.43 -2.68 -7.05
C GLY A 96 -17.02 -1.30 -7.36
N VAL A 97 -17.32 -0.52 -6.31
CA VAL A 97 -17.89 0.83 -6.44
C VAL A 97 -16.88 1.80 -7.05
N ALA A 98 -15.61 1.70 -6.66
CA ALA A 98 -14.56 2.61 -7.14
C ALA A 98 -14.16 2.36 -8.60
N ALA A 99 -14.13 1.11 -9.05
CA ALA A 99 -13.57 0.73 -10.36
C ALA A 99 -14.05 1.58 -11.55
N PRO A 100 -15.36 1.86 -11.77
CA PRO A 100 -15.80 2.71 -12.89
C PRO A 100 -15.34 4.16 -12.74
N VAL A 101 -15.32 4.69 -11.50
CA VAL A 101 -14.90 6.08 -11.24
C VAL A 101 -13.41 6.24 -11.47
N LEU A 102 -12.59 5.26 -11.02
CA LEU A 102 -11.14 5.28 -11.22
C LEU A 102 -10.78 5.23 -12.71
N ARG A 103 -11.47 4.41 -13.52
CA ARG A 103 -11.27 4.37 -14.98
C ARG A 103 -11.55 5.74 -15.63
N THR A 104 -12.70 6.33 -15.32
CA THR A 104 -13.04 7.67 -15.83
C THR A 104 -12.02 8.73 -15.39
N LEU A 105 -11.56 8.66 -14.14
CA LEU A 105 -10.53 9.56 -13.64
C LEU A 105 -9.20 9.38 -14.39
N ALA A 106 -8.74 8.14 -14.58
CA ALA A 106 -7.50 7.84 -15.28
C ALA A 106 -7.53 8.29 -16.75
N GLU A 107 -8.64 8.07 -17.45
CA GLU A 107 -8.86 8.56 -18.82
C GLU A 107 -8.80 10.09 -18.91
N ARG A 108 -9.33 10.79 -17.90
CA ARG A 108 -9.33 12.26 -17.86
C ARG A 108 -7.97 12.85 -17.56
N VAL A 109 -7.23 12.25 -16.61
CA VAL A 109 -5.97 12.85 -16.11
C VAL A 109 -4.72 12.32 -16.83
N HIS A 110 -4.81 11.11 -17.42
CA HIS A 110 -3.70 10.39 -18.08
C HIS A 110 -2.52 10.04 -17.16
N ASP A 111 -2.66 10.16 -15.84
CA ASP A 111 -1.68 9.83 -14.83
C ASP A 111 -2.07 8.54 -14.09
N THR A 112 -1.18 8.03 -13.28
CA THR A 112 -1.45 6.83 -12.48
C THR A 112 -2.47 7.15 -11.40
N VAL A 113 -3.56 6.36 -11.36
CA VAL A 113 -4.61 6.44 -10.34
C VAL A 113 -4.52 5.24 -9.41
N HIS A 114 -4.70 5.47 -8.12
CA HIS A 114 -4.69 4.41 -7.11
C HIS A 114 -5.95 4.44 -6.25
N LEU A 115 -6.30 3.27 -5.72
CA LEU A 115 -7.21 3.07 -4.60
C LEU A 115 -6.46 2.35 -3.48
N ALA A 116 -6.63 2.80 -2.25
CA ALA A 116 -6.02 2.14 -1.09
C ALA A 116 -6.89 2.26 0.16
N ILE A 117 -6.62 1.38 1.11
CA ILE A 117 -7.17 1.41 2.46
C ILE A 117 -6.05 1.51 3.50
N GLU A 118 -6.40 1.86 4.74
CA GLU A 118 -5.53 1.64 5.89
C GLU A 118 -5.69 0.18 6.34
N ASP A 119 -4.58 -0.55 6.41
CA ASP A 119 -4.53 -1.87 7.03
C ASP A 119 -3.27 -2.00 7.88
N ARG A 120 -3.45 -2.36 9.16
CA ARG A 120 -2.38 -2.53 10.15
C ARG A 120 -1.44 -1.32 10.25
N GLY A 121 -2.01 -0.12 10.15
CA GLY A 121 -1.26 1.14 10.23
C GLY A 121 -0.39 1.45 9.03
N GLN A 122 -0.69 0.89 7.88
CA GLN A 122 -0.05 1.15 6.60
C GLN A 122 -1.09 1.35 5.51
N VAL A 123 -0.71 2.03 4.43
CA VAL A 123 -1.46 2.04 3.18
C VAL A 123 -1.38 0.65 2.55
N LEU A 124 -2.51 0.08 2.15
CA LEU A 124 -2.58 -1.13 1.32
C LEU A 124 -3.25 -0.78 0.00
N TYR A 125 -2.53 -0.89 -1.11
CA TYR A 125 -3.09 -0.65 -2.43
C TYR A 125 -4.04 -1.77 -2.86
N LEU A 126 -5.29 -1.41 -3.20
CA LEU A 126 -6.33 -2.33 -3.69
C LEU A 126 -6.49 -2.28 -5.20
N ASP A 127 -6.26 -1.12 -5.83
CA ASP A 127 -6.35 -0.95 -7.28
C ASP A 127 -5.33 0.07 -7.78
N LYS A 128 -4.92 -0.12 -9.04
CA LYS A 128 -3.99 0.76 -9.74
C LYS A 128 -4.31 0.77 -11.23
N ILE A 129 -4.57 1.96 -11.76
CA ILE A 129 -4.67 2.17 -13.20
C ILE A 129 -3.42 2.95 -13.63
N PRO A 130 -2.51 2.34 -14.41
CA PRO A 130 -1.30 3.02 -14.86
C PRO A 130 -1.63 4.23 -15.72
N GLY A 131 -0.89 5.32 -15.55
CA GLY A 131 -0.94 6.47 -16.43
C GLY A 131 -0.34 6.15 -17.81
N THR A 132 -0.68 6.98 -18.79
CA THR A 132 -0.14 6.90 -20.16
C THR A 132 1.04 7.85 -20.37
N ARG A 133 1.41 8.66 -19.36
CA ARG A 133 2.49 9.64 -19.36
C ARG A 133 3.55 9.32 -18.33
N GLY A 134 4.81 9.63 -18.66
CA GLY A 134 5.93 9.51 -17.73
C GLY A 134 6.39 8.09 -17.45
N ALA A 135 7.12 7.93 -16.35
CA ALA A 135 7.66 6.64 -15.94
C ALA A 135 6.59 5.77 -15.29
N VAL A 136 6.75 4.46 -15.41
CA VAL A 136 5.90 3.48 -14.73
C VAL A 136 6.15 3.58 -13.21
N MET A 137 5.10 3.88 -12.45
CA MET A 137 5.15 3.90 -10.99
C MET A 137 5.45 2.51 -10.43
N ARG A 138 6.30 2.43 -9.40
CA ARG A 138 6.67 1.17 -8.73
C ARG A 138 5.58 0.57 -7.86
N SER A 139 4.56 1.37 -7.51
CA SER A 139 3.39 0.90 -6.76
C SER A 139 2.75 -0.30 -7.44
N GLN A 140 2.27 -1.26 -6.66
CA GLN A 140 1.55 -2.45 -7.14
C GLN A 140 0.39 -2.76 -6.18
N ILE A 141 -0.65 -3.40 -6.69
CA ILE A 141 -1.75 -3.93 -5.85
C ILE A 141 -1.15 -4.91 -4.82
N GLY A 142 -1.60 -4.80 -3.58
CA GLY A 142 -1.08 -5.57 -2.45
C GLY A 142 0.19 -4.98 -1.81
N HIS A 143 0.84 -3.98 -2.41
CA HIS A 143 1.96 -3.30 -1.77
C HIS A 143 1.50 -2.44 -0.61
N ARG A 144 2.39 -2.33 0.39
CA ARG A 144 2.19 -1.50 1.56
C ARG A 144 3.12 -0.30 1.53
N MET A 145 2.61 0.85 1.98
CA MET A 145 3.36 2.10 2.02
C MET A 145 3.10 2.84 3.33
N PRO A 146 3.99 3.77 3.72
CA PRO A 146 3.77 4.60 4.91
C PRO A 146 2.54 5.49 4.78
N LEU A 147 1.79 5.67 5.89
CA LEU A 147 0.63 6.56 5.95
C LEU A 147 1.04 8.03 5.89
N THR A 148 2.13 8.42 6.56
CA THR A 148 2.48 9.84 6.74
C THR A 148 3.28 10.43 5.58
N ARG A 149 3.86 9.59 4.72
CA ARG A 149 4.74 10.01 3.64
C ARG A 149 4.08 10.01 2.26
N THR A 150 2.95 9.29 2.10
CA THR A 150 2.22 9.25 0.84
C THR A 150 1.00 10.16 0.90
N GLY A 151 0.64 10.81 -0.21
CA GLY A 151 -0.58 11.63 -0.26
C GLY A 151 -1.83 10.79 0.06
N ILE A 152 -1.90 9.55 -0.48
CA ILE A 152 -3.02 8.64 -0.21
C ILE A 152 -3.09 8.23 1.27
N GLY A 153 -1.95 8.02 1.92
CA GLY A 153 -1.89 7.72 3.35
C GLY A 153 -2.30 8.90 4.22
N LYS A 154 -1.84 10.11 3.87
CA LYS A 154 -2.30 11.34 4.53
C LYS A 154 -3.81 11.54 4.37
N ALA A 155 -4.38 11.23 3.18
CA ALA A 155 -5.83 11.28 2.96
C ALA A 155 -6.60 10.28 3.85
N LEU A 156 -6.05 9.09 4.11
CA LEU A 156 -6.64 8.11 5.05
C LEU A 156 -6.63 8.61 6.51
N LEU A 157 -5.70 9.50 6.87
CA LEU A 157 -5.53 10.01 8.23
C LEU A 157 -6.29 11.32 8.51
N LEU A 158 -6.96 11.94 7.54
CA LEU A 158 -7.49 13.31 7.66
C LEU A 158 -8.38 13.52 8.88
N ASP A 159 -9.21 12.54 9.24
CA ASP A 159 -10.16 12.64 10.36
C ASP A 159 -9.58 12.14 11.70
N SER A 160 -8.28 11.86 11.76
CA SER A 160 -7.65 11.27 12.96
C SER A 160 -6.55 12.15 13.55
N PRO A 161 -6.85 13.42 13.94
CA PRO A 161 -5.84 14.37 14.37
C PRO A 161 -5.03 13.90 15.60
N ALA A 162 -5.62 13.11 16.48
CA ALA A 162 -4.93 12.54 17.63
C ALA A 162 -3.83 11.54 17.23
N ARG A 163 -3.92 10.95 16.02
CA ARG A 163 -2.96 9.95 15.52
C ARG A 163 -1.82 10.55 14.71
N TRP A 164 -1.91 11.81 14.27
CA TRP A 164 -0.97 12.38 13.29
C TRP A 164 0.47 12.38 13.79
N SER A 165 0.72 12.95 14.97
CA SER A 165 2.07 13.04 15.53
C SER A 165 2.64 11.66 15.87
N GLU A 166 1.84 10.80 16.50
CA GLU A 166 2.23 9.43 16.85
C GLU A 166 2.65 8.63 15.61
N ARG A 167 1.80 8.65 14.57
CA ARG A 167 2.08 7.92 13.31
C ARG A 167 3.31 8.45 12.60
N PHE A 168 3.46 9.77 12.54
CA PHE A 168 4.64 10.36 11.94
C PHE A 168 5.93 9.95 12.66
N LEU A 169 5.93 9.93 13.99
CA LEU A 169 7.09 9.51 14.78
C LEU A 169 7.38 8.02 14.63
N ALA A 170 6.33 7.18 14.54
CA ALA A 170 6.48 5.73 14.35
C ALA A 170 7.04 5.37 12.96
N GLU A 171 6.77 6.18 11.94
CA GLU A 171 7.22 5.95 10.56
C GLU A 171 8.54 6.66 10.21
N ARG A 172 9.23 7.28 11.21
CA ARG A 172 10.53 7.91 10.95
C ARG A 172 11.49 6.90 10.33
N PRO A 173 12.19 7.27 9.26
CA PRO A 173 13.19 6.39 8.68
C PRO A 173 14.29 6.13 9.69
N VAL A 174 14.58 4.88 9.97
CA VAL A 174 15.72 4.42 10.78
C VAL A 174 17.06 4.76 10.10
N THR A 175 17.04 5.23 8.87
CA THR A 175 18.20 5.58 8.06
C THR A 175 18.14 7.03 7.60
N ALA A 176 18.61 7.94 8.44
CA ALA A 176 19.27 9.14 7.97
C ALA A 176 20.54 8.71 7.22
N GLY A 177 20.45 8.42 5.91
CA GLY A 177 21.62 7.86 5.24
C GLY A 177 21.56 7.74 3.72
N ARG A 178 20.52 8.19 3.06
CA ARG A 178 20.48 8.24 1.59
C ARG A 178 19.98 9.59 1.13
N GLY A 179 20.86 10.61 1.13
CA GLY A 179 20.82 11.73 0.16
C GLY A 179 19.51 12.50 -0.03
N LEU A 180 18.54 12.35 0.84
CA LEU A 180 17.34 13.16 0.90
C LEU A 180 17.61 14.29 1.91
N GLU A 181 18.42 15.25 1.52
CA GLU A 181 18.50 16.58 2.14
C GLU A 181 17.25 17.43 1.80
N HIS A 182 16.08 16.80 1.81
CA HIS A 182 14.85 17.57 1.89
C HIS A 182 14.47 17.61 3.35
N ASP A 183 14.26 18.82 3.86
CA ASP A 183 13.93 19.15 5.22
C ASP A 183 13.14 18.02 5.89
N VAL A 184 13.77 17.36 6.85
CA VAL A 184 13.11 16.35 7.67
C VAL A 184 12.00 17.09 8.39
N LEU A 185 10.76 16.97 7.87
CA LEU A 185 9.58 17.53 8.53
C LEU A 185 9.63 17.14 10.00
N THR A 186 9.47 18.10 10.88
CA THR A 186 9.23 17.80 12.29
C THR A 186 7.81 17.29 12.46
N ALA A 187 7.53 16.61 13.57
CA ALA A 187 6.16 16.18 13.87
C ALA A 187 5.17 17.37 13.88
N ASP A 188 5.60 18.53 14.41
CA ASP A 188 4.77 19.72 14.43
C ASP A 188 4.51 20.28 13.02
N ALA A 189 5.53 20.30 12.17
CA ALA A 189 5.36 20.71 10.76
C ALA A 189 4.42 19.75 10.02
N PHE A 190 4.56 18.44 10.24
CA PHE A 190 3.62 17.46 9.68
C PHE A 190 2.18 17.69 10.15
N VAL A 191 1.97 17.96 11.46
CA VAL A 191 0.64 18.29 12.00
C VAL A 191 0.05 19.52 11.33
N GLN A 192 0.84 20.55 11.03
CA GLN A 192 0.37 21.73 10.30
C GLN A 192 -0.04 21.38 8.86
N VAL A 193 0.77 20.58 8.14
CA VAL A 193 0.42 20.07 6.80
C VAL A 193 -0.90 19.31 6.85
N MET A 194 -1.11 18.45 7.84
CA MET A 194 -2.33 17.67 8.00
C MET A 194 -3.56 18.55 8.32
N ARG A 195 -3.40 19.62 9.11
CA ARG A 195 -4.49 20.59 9.37
C ARG A 195 -4.95 21.27 8.08
N VAL A 196 -4.00 21.73 7.27
CA VAL A 196 -4.32 22.34 5.96
C VAL A 196 -4.97 21.30 5.04
N SER A 197 -4.45 20.07 4.99
CA SER A 197 -5.03 18.99 4.20
C SER A 197 -6.46 18.68 4.63
N ALA A 198 -6.72 18.57 5.94
CA ALA A 198 -8.05 18.32 6.48
C ALA A 198 -9.06 19.43 6.13
N SER A 199 -8.65 20.71 6.23
CA SER A 199 -9.52 21.83 5.85
C SER A 199 -9.84 21.86 4.35
N ARG A 200 -8.97 21.33 3.50
CA ARG A 200 -9.15 21.24 2.03
C ARG A 200 -9.85 19.96 1.59
N GLY A 201 -9.94 18.94 2.44
CA GLY A 201 -10.43 17.61 2.07
C GLY A 201 -9.53 16.85 1.09
N VAL A 202 -8.29 17.28 0.91
CA VAL A 202 -7.29 16.66 0.03
C VAL A 202 -5.90 16.70 0.67
N ALA A 203 -5.07 15.74 0.32
CA ALA A 203 -3.69 15.67 0.79
C ALA A 203 -2.73 15.54 -0.40
N PHE A 204 -1.51 16.02 -0.22
CA PHE A 204 -0.46 16.00 -1.24
C PHE A 204 0.73 15.19 -0.76
N ASP A 205 1.43 14.53 -1.70
CA ASP A 205 2.78 14.05 -1.54
C ASP A 205 3.67 14.89 -2.45
N LEU A 206 4.60 15.61 -1.86
CA LEU A 206 5.52 16.50 -2.56
C LEU A 206 6.94 15.90 -2.51
N GLU A 207 7.08 14.66 -3.03
CA GLU A 207 8.33 13.89 -3.03
C GLU A 207 8.77 13.36 -1.66
N GLU A 208 7.85 13.29 -0.69
CA GLU A 208 8.14 12.83 0.66
C GLU A 208 8.33 11.30 0.73
N ASN A 209 7.68 10.57 -0.17
CA ASN A 209 7.77 9.11 -0.24
C ASN A 209 8.82 8.65 -1.25
N GLU A 210 8.83 9.20 -2.44
CA GLU A 210 9.76 8.85 -3.52
C GLU A 210 10.19 10.12 -4.28
N PRO A 211 11.51 10.39 -4.39
CA PRO A 211 12.01 11.54 -5.15
C PRO A 211 11.49 11.53 -6.60
N GLY A 212 11.07 12.69 -7.07
CA GLY A 212 10.56 12.88 -8.42
C GLY A 212 9.11 12.44 -8.62
N ILE A 213 8.41 11.95 -7.59
CA ILE A 213 7.00 11.57 -7.63
C ILE A 213 6.18 12.54 -6.77
N LEU A 214 5.13 13.09 -7.37
CA LEU A 214 4.16 13.92 -6.68
C LEU A 214 2.77 13.31 -6.82
N CYS A 215 1.93 13.51 -5.80
CA CYS A 215 0.53 13.10 -5.91
C CYS A 215 -0.42 14.01 -5.16
N VAL A 216 -1.69 13.94 -5.58
CA VAL A 216 -2.85 14.48 -4.88
C VAL A 216 -3.82 13.35 -4.56
N ALA A 217 -4.38 13.36 -3.35
CA ALA A 217 -5.26 12.31 -2.87
C ALA A 217 -6.47 12.88 -2.12
N ALA A 218 -7.56 12.12 -2.12
CA ALA A 218 -8.77 12.46 -1.38
C ALA A 218 -9.37 11.22 -0.70
N PRO A 219 -10.01 11.40 0.47
CA PRO A 219 -10.61 10.31 1.22
C PRO A 219 -11.94 9.87 0.61
N VAL A 220 -12.19 8.57 0.66
CA VAL A 220 -13.47 7.94 0.35
C VAL A 220 -14.14 7.58 1.67
N ARG A 221 -15.43 7.93 1.79
CA ARG A 221 -16.20 7.81 3.04
C ARG A 221 -17.37 6.88 2.86
N ASP A 222 -17.72 6.18 3.92
CA ASP A 222 -18.92 5.36 3.99
C ASP A 222 -20.17 6.16 4.42
N THR A 223 -21.28 5.46 4.67
CA THR A 223 -22.56 6.02 5.14
C THR A 223 -22.46 6.72 6.49
N SER A 224 -21.52 6.32 7.34
CA SER A 224 -21.29 6.95 8.66
C SER A 224 -20.48 8.24 8.55
N GLY A 225 -19.92 8.52 7.36
CA GLY A 225 -18.96 9.60 7.12
C GLY A 225 -17.52 9.23 7.45
N SER A 226 -17.26 8.02 7.94
CA SER A 226 -15.90 7.54 8.25
C SER A 226 -15.09 7.30 7.00
N ILE A 227 -13.79 7.62 7.04
CA ILE A 227 -12.86 7.32 5.96
C ILE A 227 -12.61 5.82 5.92
N VAL A 228 -13.01 5.17 4.83
CA VAL A 228 -12.83 3.71 4.62
C VAL A 228 -11.80 3.40 3.54
N ALA A 229 -11.49 4.36 2.68
CA ALA A 229 -10.50 4.25 1.63
C ALA A 229 -9.99 5.64 1.23
N ALA A 230 -9.03 5.69 0.33
CA ALA A 230 -8.63 6.91 -0.36
C ALA A 230 -8.27 6.61 -1.81
N ILE A 231 -8.37 7.61 -2.68
CA ILE A 231 -7.86 7.58 -4.03
C ILE A 231 -6.77 8.61 -4.24
N SER A 232 -5.88 8.38 -5.19
CA SER A 232 -4.86 9.37 -5.56
C SER A 232 -4.59 9.39 -7.06
N VAL A 233 -4.12 10.55 -7.54
CA VAL A 233 -3.51 10.76 -8.84
C VAL A 233 -2.05 11.07 -8.62
N ALA A 234 -1.15 10.28 -9.23
CA ALA A 234 0.29 10.41 -9.08
C ALA A 234 0.99 10.50 -10.44
N ALA A 235 1.99 11.37 -10.53
CA ALA A 235 2.84 11.51 -11.70
C ALA A 235 4.27 11.87 -11.32
N THR A 236 5.19 11.75 -12.28
CA THR A 236 6.55 12.26 -12.12
C THR A 236 6.56 13.79 -12.18
N ARG A 237 7.53 14.40 -11.49
CA ARG A 237 7.69 15.87 -11.37
C ARG A 237 7.50 16.65 -12.69
N PRO A 238 8.06 16.24 -13.85
CA PRO A 238 7.85 16.99 -15.10
C PRO A 238 6.38 17.07 -15.56
N TYR A 239 5.56 16.11 -15.12
CA TYR A 239 4.13 16.04 -15.45
C TYR A 239 3.22 16.53 -14.32
N MET A 240 3.77 16.96 -13.19
CA MET A 240 3.02 17.39 -12.01
C MET A 240 3.58 18.72 -11.45
N PRO A 241 3.61 19.82 -12.24
CA PRO A 241 3.99 21.12 -11.71
C PRO A 241 2.96 21.59 -10.65
N PRO A 242 3.32 22.54 -9.76
CA PRO A 242 2.46 22.99 -8.66
C PRO A 242 1.06 23.44 -9.11
N GLU A 243 0.96 24.13 -10.24
CA GLU A 243 -0.31 24.62 -10.78
C GLU A 243 -1.23 23.46 -11.17
N ARG A 244 -0.63 22.35 -11.65
CA ARG A 244 -1.39 21.15 -12.00
C ARG A 244 -1.87 20.41 -10.77
N LEU A 245 -1.08 20.33 -9.71
CA LEU A 245 -1.53 19.76 -8.43
C LEU A 245 -2.79 20.46 -7.92
N GLU A 246 -2.80 21.79 -7.95
CA GLU A 246 -3.95 22.59 -7.54
C GLU A 246 -5.17 22.37 -8.46
N THR A 247 -4.95 22.22 -9.77
CA THR A 247 -6.02 21.90 -10.73
C THR A 247 -6.60 20.50 -10.53
N LEU A 248 -5.75 19.53 -10.15
CA LEU A 248 -6.18 18.14 -9.92
C LEU A 248 -6.91 17.96 -8.58
N ALA A 249 -6.63 18.80 -7.59
CA ALA A 249 -7.23 18.67 -6.26
C ALA A 249 -8.77 18.58 -6.27
N PRO A 250 -9.51 19.51 -6.89
CA PRO A 250 -10.97 19.41 -6.97
C PRO A 250 -11.44 18.20 -7.80
N ILE A 251 -10.68 17.78 -8.81
CA ILE A 251 -11.04 16.64 -9.66
C ILE A 251 -10.95 15.33 -8.87
N VAL A 252 -9.88 15.16 -8.09
CA VAL A 252 -9.68 13.97 -7.25
C VAL A 252 -10.68 13.96 -6.09
N HIS A 253 -10.96 15.12 -5.49
CA HIS A 253 -11.97 15.27 -4.45
C HIS A 253 -13.37 14.88 -4.96
N ASP A 254 -13.78 15.38 -6.15
CA ASP A 254 -15.06 15.01 -6.77
C ASP A 254 -15.14 13.49 -7.06
N ALA A 255 -14.09 12.91 -7.61
CA ALA A 255 -14.05 11.47 -7.85
C ALA A 255 -14.20 10.66 -6.54
N ALA A 256 -13.52 11.07 -5.46
CA ALA A 256 -13.68 10.45 -4.14
C ALA A 256 -15.09 10.60 -3.58
N ALA A 257 -15.71 11.77 -3.76
CA ALA A 257 -17.10 12.03 -3.36
C ALA A 257 -18.10 11.14 -4.13
N ARG A 258 -17.87 10.92 -5.43
CA ARG A 258 -18.69 10.00 -6.24
C ARG A 258 -18.57 8.55 -5.76
N ILE A 259 -17.38 8.09 -5.42
CA ILE A 259 -17.21 6.76 -4.83
C ILE A 259 -17.93 6.68 -3.47
N SER A 260 -17.80 7.69 -2.64
CA SER A 260 -18.48 7.77 -1.34
C SER A 260 -20.00 7.73 -1.47
N ALA A 261 -20.56 8.44 -2.45
CA ALA A 261 -21.98 8.38 -2.78
C ALA A 261 -22.40 6.97 -3.24
N GLY A 262 -21.59 6.30 -4.03
CA GLY A 262 -21.80 4.90 -4.43
C GLY A 262 -21.76 3.90 -3.28
N LEU A 263 -21.04 4.23 -2.19
CA LEU A 263 -21.07 3.49 -0.92
C LEU A 263 -22.26 3.85 -0.03
N GLY A 264 -23.17 4.72 -0.51
CA GLY A 264 -24.40 5.10 0.19
C GLY A 264 -24.29 6.38 1.04
N ARG A 265 -23.16 7.11 0.98
CA ARG A 265 -23.05 8.41 1.65
C ARG A 265 -23.94 9.43 0.96
N GLN A 266 -24.85 10.06 1.73
CA GLN A 266 -25.60 11.20 1.21
C GLN A 266 -24.70 12.45 1.18
N PRO A 267 -24.80 13.29 0.14
CA PRO A 267 -24.13 14.59 0.12
C PRO A 267 -24.67 15.43 1.28
N GLY A 268 -23.77 15.90 2.15
CA GLY A 268 -24.11 16.84 3.25
C GLY A 268 -24.32 18.24 2.73
#